data_3c511651f7bfca51cb4d071f77a64e8c
#
_entry.id   3c511651f7bfca51cb4d071f77a64e8c
#
_cell.length_a   1.000
_cell.length_b   1.000
_cell.length_c   1.000
_cell.angle_alpha   90.00
_cell.angle_beta   90.00
_cell.angle_gamma   90.00
#
_symmetry.space_group_name_H-M   'P 1'
#
loop_
_entity.id
_entity.type
_entity.pdbx_description
1 polymer ?
#
loop_
_entity_poly.entity_id
_entity_poly.type
_entity_poly.pdbx_seq_one_letter_code
_entity_poly.pdbx_strand_id
1 'polypeptide(L)'
;MVSVSDAQAIILNLVQPLDCQRDTEVVDLLAADSRILAMPVTSPLDFPHWDNSAMDGYAVRYEDVQHSSAEQPAVLEIVEDIPAGYQSKSTIQSGEAARIFTGAVIPTGADTIVIQERTRREENRVFILTTPKPQEFVRHKASFYQAGTQLLPAGIKLNASEIAVLAAAQCPKLSVYRRPRVAIFSTGDELVTVDQPLQSGQIVDSNQYAIAALVKESGAEPILLGIVKDDPVTLERVIAHAVAIADIVLSSGGVSVGDYDYVDKIIESLKAKIHIRSVEMRPGKPLTVATFPNTDAINRVSTNSRSATLTASPLYFGLPGNPAAVLVTFWRFVLPAIKKLSGITEGWEPVFLKVRSHDELRSDGKRETYLWGKLHLIDGVYEFHKAGGSHSSGNLINLAQTNALAVLPVGKTLISPQEEVQVLQLSNS
;
A
#
# COMPACT_ATOMS: atom_id res chain seq x y z
N MET A 1 -19.82 25.72 -3.49
CA MET A 1 -18.80 25.03 -4.29
C MET A 1 -17.45 25.35 -3.69
N VAL A 2 -16.62 24.35 -3.45
CA VAL A 2 -15.29 24.51 -2.83
C VAL A 2 -14.19 24.19 -3.86
N SER A 3 -12.99 24.73 -3.68
CA SER A 3 -11.85 24.37 -4.53
C SER A 3 -11.45 22.89 -4.34
N VAL A 4 -10.71 22.34 -5.30
CA VAL A 4 -10.23 20.94 -5.19
C VAL A 4 -9.28 20.77 -3.99
N SER A 5 -8.41 21.75 -3.74
CA SER A 5 -7.50 21.74 -2.59
C SER A 5 -8.24 21.81 -1.25
N ASP A 6 -9.23 22.70 -1.14
CA ASP A 6 -10.05 22.82 0.08
C ASP A 6 -10.86 21.54 0.33
N ALA A 7 -11.44 20.96 -0.74
CA ALA A 7 -12.18 19.70 -0.64
C ALA A 7 -11.27 18.57 -0.11
N GLN A 8 -10.05 18.44 -0.64
CA GLN A 8 -9.07 17.47 -0.13
C GLN A 8 -8.76 17.71 1.34
N ALA A 9 -8.44 18.95 1.72
CA ALA A 9 -8.11 19.29 3.11
C ALA A 9 -9.28 18.97 4.05
N ILE A 10 -10.53 19.33 3.69
CA ILE A 10 -11.73 19.02 4.45
C ILE A 10 -11.87 17.50 4.62
N ILE A 11 -11.84 16.73 3.52
CA ILE A 11 -12.02 15.27 3.55
C ILE A 11 -10.96 14.63 4.43
N LEU A 12 -9.69 14.97 4.24
CA LEU A 12 -8.61 14.36 5.01
C LEU A 12 -8.67 14.72 6.50
N ASN A 13 -9.15 15.91 6.86
CA ASN A 13 -9.37 16.28 8.27
C ASN A 13 -10.54 15.51 8.91
N LEU A 14 -11.53 15.08 8.14
CA LEU A 14 -12.64 14.27 8.64
C LEU A 14 -12.26 12.81 8.89
N VAL A 15 -11.26 12.29 8.15
CA VAL A 15 -10.83 10.88 8.29
C VAL A 15 -10.10 10.67 9.59
N GLN A 16 -10.65 9.82 10.44
CA GLN A 16 -10.00 9.28 11.64
C GLN A 16 -9.42 7.91 11.31
N PRO A 17 -8.09 7.70 11.40
CA PRO A 17 -7.49 6.39 11.19
C PRO A 17 -8.08 5.33 12.11
N LEU A 18 -8.08 4.07 11.67
CA LEU A 18 -8.44 2.92 12.49
C LEU A 18 -7.61 2.92 13.78
N ASP A 19 -8.22 2.47 14.87
CA ASP A 19 -7.60 2.45 16.20
C ASP A 19 -6.73 1.20 16.37
N CYS A 20 -5.44 1.39 16.73
CA CYS A 20 -4.49 0.30 16.85
C CYS A 20 -4.76 -0.69 18.00
N GLN A 21 -5.68 -0.37 18.92
CA GLN A 21 -6.06 -1.26 20.01
C GLN A 21 -7.35 -2.06 19.72
N ARG A 22 -8.24 -1.51 18.90
CA ARG A 22 -9.59 -2.05 18.67
C ARG A 22 -9.80 -2.56 17.25
N ASP A 23 -9.18 -1.90 16.27
CA ASP A 23 -9.39 -2.18 14.85
C ASP A 23 -8.24 -3.04 14.27
N THR A 24 -7.81 -4.05 15.03
CA THR A 24 -6.70 -4.92 14.66
C THR A 24 -7.09 -6.39 14.65
N GLU A 25 -6.34 -7.16 13.90
CA GLU A 25 -6.43 -8.62 13.86
C GLU A 25 -5.02 -9.24 13.79
N VAL A 26 -4.89 -10.45 14.33
CA VAL A 26 -3.65 -11.20 14.25
C VAL A 26 -3.72 -12.14 13.06
N VAL A 27 -2.76 -12.02 12.15
CA VAL A 27 -2.68 -12.82 10.93
C VAL A 27 -1.37 -13.58 10.86
N ASP A 28 -1.35 -14.68 10.11
CA ASP A 28 -0.13 -15.41 9.80
C ASP A 28 0.73 -14.59 8.81
N LEU A 29 2.06 -14.79 8.85
CA LEU A 29 3.05 -13.99 8.11
C LEU A 29 2.71 -13.83 6.62
N LEU A 30 2.34 -14.89 5.91
CA LEU A 30 1.98 -14.80 4.48
C LEU A 30 0.66 -14.06 4.24
N ALA A 31 -0.27 -14.12 5.20
CA ALA A 31 -1.54 -13.38 5.12
C ALA A 31 -1.36 -11.89 5.45
N ALA A 32 -0.18 -11.49 5.94
CA ALA A 32 0.17 -10.11 6.23
C ALA A 32 0.64 -9.32 4.99
N ASP A 33 0.87 -9.98 3.86
CA ASP A 33 1.19 -9.28 2.61
C ASP A 33 0.13 -8.25 2.25
N SER A 34 0.57 -7.06 1.86
CA SER A 34 -0.29 -5.92 1.53
C SER A 34 -1.18 -5.40 2.67
N ARG A 35 -0.97 -5.86 3.92
CA ARG A 35 -1.66 -5.35 5.12
C ARG A 35 -0.88 -4.19 5.74
N ILE A 36 -1.53 -3.43 6.60
CA ILE A 36 -0.92 -2.33 7.34
C ILE A 36 -0.57 -2.81 8.73
N LEU A 37 0.71 -2.69 9.11
CA LEU A 37 1.20 -3.11 10.41
C LEU A 37 0.62 -2.21 11.52
N ALA A 38 -0.09 -2.80 12.49
CA ALA A 38 -0.78 -2.03 13.53
C ALA A 38 0.12 -1.69 14.72
N MET A 39 1.09 -2.53 15.01
CA MET A 39 2.02 -2.38 16.14
C MET A 39 3.45 -2.48 15.63
N PRO A 40 4.40 -1.73 16.19
CA PRO A 40 5.80 -1.88 15.82
C PRO A 40 6.28 -3.28 16.16
N VAL A 41 7.14 -3.86 15.33
CA VAL A 41 7.75 -5.17 15.57
C VAL A 41 9.18 -4.96 16.04
N THR A 42 9.51 -5.54 17.18
CA THR A 42 10.88 -5.64 17.70
C THR A 42 11.45 -7.00 17.39
N SER A 43 12.75 -7.09 17.15
CA SER A 43 13.40 -8.36 16.92
C SER A 43 13.42 -9.19 18.21
N PRO A 44 12.89 -10.43 18.22
CA PRO A 44 13.07 -11.33 19.36
C PRO A 44 14.48 -11.95 19.41
N LEU A 45 15.24 -11.83 18.32
CA LEU A 45 16.53 -12.49 18.10
C LEU A 45 17.58 -11.51 17.60
N ASP A 46 18.85 -11.83 17.89
CA ASP A 46 19.99 -11.19 17.25
C ASP A 46 20.12 -11.62 15.79
N PHE A 47 20.61 -10.75 14.92
CA PHE A 47 20.89 -11.12 13.53
C PHE A 47 22.24 -10.54 13.08
N PRO A 48 23.17 -11.36 12.63
CA PRO A 48 23.16 -12.83 12.63
C PRO A 48 22.97 -13.42 14.03
N HIS A 49 22.42 -14.65 14.10
CA HIS A 49 22.17 -15.32 15.37
C HIS A 49 23.44 -15.78 16.09
N TRP A 50 24.50 -16.03 15.32
CA TRP A 50 25.82 -16.47 15.73
C TRP A 50 26.88 -15.81 14.90
N ASP A 51 28.12 -15.78 15.40
CA ASP A 51 29.29 -15.47 14.58
C ASP A 51 29.39 -16.51 13.47
N ASN A 52 29.44 -16.05 12.20
CA ASN A 52 29.45 -16.94 11.05
C ASN A 52 30.40 -16.47 9.96
N SER A 53 30.81 -17.39 9.09
CA SER A 53 31.67 -17.07 7.98
C SER A 53 30.94 -16.26 6.90
N ALA A 54 31.56 -15.18 6.45
CA ALA A 54 31.09 -14.40 5.30
C ALA A 54 31.49 -15.02 3.95
N MET A 55 32.46 -15.94 3.94
CA MET A 55 33.08 -16.48 2.74
C MET A 55 33.38 -17.99 2.92
N ASP A 56 33.59 -18.67 1.81
CA ASP A 56 34.12 -20.02 1.81
C ASP A 56 35.64 -19.97 2.03
N GLY A 57 36.14 -20.81 2.93
CA GLY A 57 37.55 -20.79 3.28
C GLY A 57 37.91 -21.66 4.47
N TYR A 58 38.78 -21.16 5.32
CA TYR A 58 39.26 -21.85 6.51
C TYR A 58 39.13 -20.96 7.74
N ALA A 59 38.50 -21.48 8.77
CA ALA A 59 38.42 -20.88 10.10
C ALA A 59 39.72 -21.19 10.84
N VAL A 60 40.43 -20.16 11.27
CA VAL A 60 41.77 -20.25 11.86
C VAL A 60 41.86 -19.34 13.08
N ARG A 61 42.89 -19.55 13.90
CA ARG A 61 43.32 -18.56 14.90
C ARG A 61 44.18 -17.53 14.21
N TYR A 62 43.88 -16.27 14.36
CA TYR A 62 44.66 -15.18 13.77
C TYR A 62 46.13 -15.25 14.16
N GLU A 63 46.44 -15.57 15.41
CA GLU A 63 47.79 -15.70 15.93
C GLU A 63 48.65 -16.66 15.12
N ASP A 64 48.08 -17.75 14.58
CA ASP A 64 48.81 -18.79 13.85
C ASP A 64 49.13 -18.35 12.40
N VAL A 65 48.44 -17.31 11.89
CA VAL A 65 48.56 -16.89 10.47
C VAL A 65 48.97 -15.42 10.26
N GLN A 66 49.17 -14.67 11.33
CA GLN A 66 49.47 -13.22 11.27
C GLN A 66 50.76 -12.84 10.53
N HIS A 67 51.64 -13.81 10.26
CA HIS A 67 52.90 -13.62 9.56
C HIS A 67 53.00 -14.41 8.25
N SER A 68 51.87 -14.93 7.74
CA SER A 68 51.83 -15.78 6.54
C SER A 68 52.16 -14.96 5.28
N SER A 69 52.93 -15.51 4.38
CA SER A 69 53.14 -14.99 3.03
C SER A 69 53.22 -16.12 2.01
N ALA A 70 53.30 -15.81 0.73
CA ALA A 70 53.52 -16.81 -0.32
C ALA A 70 54.85 -17.53 -0.20
N GLU A 71 55.88 -16.82 0.31
CA GLU A 71 57.24 -17.36 0.52
C GLU A 71 57.38 -18.14 1.84
N GLN A 72 56.60 -17.78 2.83
CA GLN A 72 56.56 -18.39 4.15
C GLN A 72 55.11 -18.65 4.58
N PRO A 73 54.44 -19.63 3.98
CA PRO A 73 53.03 -19.96 4.34
C PRO A 73 52.95 -20.59 5.72
N ALA A 74 51.95 -20.21 6.50
CA ALA A 74 51.57 -20.97 7.67
C ALA A 74 50.89 -22.29 7.22
N VAL A 75 51.30 -23.40 7.81
CA VAL A 75 50.74 -24.75 7.51
C VAL A 75 49.90 -25.21 8.67
N LEU A 76 48.61 -25.44 8.43
CA LEU A 76 47.65 -25.84 9.43
C LEU A 76 47.05 -27.19 9.05
N GLU A 77 46.73 -28.02 10.05
CA GLU A 77 46.03 -29.27 9.88
C GLU A 77 44.53 -29.04 9.80
N ILE A 78 43.84 -29.62 8.80
CA ILE A 78 42.38 -29.50 8.65
C ILE A 78 41.75 -30.58 9.51
N VAL A 79 41.12 -30.17 10.63
CA VAL A 79 40.53 -31.08 11.61
C VAL A 79 39.05 -31.36 11.37
N GLU A 80 38.35 -30.47 10.63
CA GLU A 80 36.93 -30.61 10.39
C GLU A 80 36.51 -29.85 9.12
N ASP A 81 35.45 -30.32 8.44
CA ASP A 81 34.71 -29.56 7.40
C ASP A 81 33.37 -29.11 7.99
N ILE A 82 33.06 -27.79 7.97
CA ILE A 82 31.89 -27.17 8.62
C ILE A 82 30.97 -26.56 7.54
N PRO A 83 30.02 -27.32 7.00
CA PRO A 83 29.02 -26.78 6.10
C PRO A 83 27.99 -25.89 6.83
N ALA A 84 27.29 -25.02 6.10
CA ALA A 84 26.21 -24.23 6.66
C ALA A 84 25.13 -25.12 7.28
N GLY A 85 24.60 -24.71 8.46
CA GLY A 85 23.65 -25.48 9.23
C GLY A 85 24.23 -26.60 10.10
N TYR A 86 25.55 -26.77 10.06
CA TYR A 86 26.26 -27.74 10.90
C TYR A 86 26.86 -27.02 12.13
N GLN A 87 26.81 -27.67 13.28
CA GLN A 87 27.48 -27.19 14.48
C GLN A 87 28.82 -27.96 14.65
N SER A 88 29.94 -27.21 14.64
CA SER A 88 31.25 -27.80 14.90
C SER A 88 31.31 -28.52 16.22
N LYS A 89 31.99 -29.67 16.24
CA LYS A 89 32.27 -30.46 17.43
C LYS A 89 33.69 -30.25 17.93
N SER A 90 34.55 -29.65 17.11
CA SER A 90 35.96 -29.43 17.39
C SER A 90 36.19 -28.02 17.94
N THR A 91 37.20 -27.89 18.80
CA THR A 91 37.76 -26.62 19.23
C THR A 91 39.10 -26.47 18.53
N ILE A 92 39.26 -25.43 17.74
CA ILE A 92 40.47 -25.16 16.93
C ILE A 92 41.62 -24.78 17.84
N GLN A 93 42.66 -25.64 17.85
CA GLN A 93 43.88 -25.42 18.58
C GLN A 93 44.95 -24.74 17.72
N SER A 94 46.08 -24.34 18.32
CA SER A 94 47.24 -23.81 17.56
C SER A 94 47.75 -24.84 16.54
N GLY A 95 47.96 -24.39 15.29
CA GLY A 95 48.35 -25.25 14.16
C GLY A 95 47.19 -25.99 13.49
N GLU A 96 45.92 -25.74 13.88
CA GLU A 96 44.75 -26.36 13.31
C GLU A 96 43.91 -25.34 12.52
N ALA A 97 43.11 -25.85 11.58
CA ALA A 97 42.09 -25.11 10.84
C ALA A 97 40.88 -25.96 10.61
N ALA A 98 39.71 -25.35 10.50
CA ALA A 98 38.52 -26.00 9.97
C ALA A 98 38.16 -25.43 8.60
N ARG A 99 37.88 -26.30 7.62
CA ARG A 99 37.29 -25.84 6.36
C ARG A 99 35.87 -25.38 6.66
N ILE A 100 35.54 -24.15 6.27
CA ILE A 100 34.27 -23.54 6.58
C ILE A 100 33.62 -22.97 5.32
N PHE A 101 32.28 -23.04 5.26
CA PHE A 101 31.50 -22.52 4.16
C PHE A 101 30.71 -21.30 4.60
N THR A 102 30.36 -20.44 3.64
CA THR A 102 29.59 -19.22 3.87
C THR A 102 28.31 -19.49 4.67
N GLY A 103 28.10 -18.74 5.76
CA GLY A 103 26.96 -18.88 6.65
C GLY A 103 27.15 -19.94 7.77
N ALA A 104 28.20 -20.75 7.73
CA ALA A 104 28.50 -21.70 8.80
C ALA A 104 28.99 -20.97 10.05
N VAL A 105 28.63 -21.51 11.21
CA VAL A 105 29.00 -20.98 12.53
C VAL A 105 30.51 -21.12 12.74
N ILE A 106 31.16 -20.07 13.23
CA ILE A 106 32.60 -20.08 13.55
C ILE A 106 32.82 -21.09 14.69
N PRO A 107 33.74 -22.06 14.53
CA PRO A 107 34.07 -23.00 15.58
C PRO A 107 34.76 -22.33 16.75
N THR A 108 34.58 -22.86 17.95
CA THR A 108 35.30 -22.40 19.14
C THR A 108 36.82 -22.45 18.90
N GLY A 109 37.55 -21.43 19.32
CA GLY A 109 38.99 -21.30 19.15
C GLY A 109 39.44 -20.58 17.87
N ALA A 110 38.63 -20.56 16.82
CA ALA A 110 38.89 -19.75 15.65
C ALA A 110 38.28 -18.35 15.79
N ASP A 111 38.92 -17.34 15.18
CA ASP A 111 38.51 -15.93 15.23
C ASP A 111 38.61 -15.22 13.87
N THR A 112 39.14 -15.89 12.84
CA THR A 112 39.45 -15.30 11.54
C THR A 112 39.17 -16.32 10.44
N ILE A 113 38.67 -15.83 9.28
CA ILE A 113 38.47 -16.64 8.09
C ILE A 113 39.49 -16.26 7.04
N VAL A 114 40.21 -17.24 6.50
CA VAL A 114 41.04 -17.06 5.31
C VAL A 114 40.31 -17.67 4.12
N ILE A 115 40.01 -16.85 3.12
CA ILE A 115 39.27 -17.30 1.94
C ILE A 115 40.07 -18.32 1.13
N GLN A 116 39.37 -19.28 0.53
CA GLN A 116 40.03 -20.38 -0.19
C GLN A 116 41.00 -19.90 -1.31
N GLU A 117 40.73 -18.77 -1.93
CA GLU A 117 41.54 -18.17 -2.98
C GLU A 117 42.94 -17.70 -2.49
N ARG A 118 43.10 -17.51 -1.18
CA ARG A 118 44.38 -17.12 -0.52
C ARG A 118 45.04 -18.31 0.14
N THR A 119 44.67 -19.53 -0.22
CA THR A 119 45.18 -20.76 0.37
C THR A 119 45.56 -21.78 -0.69
N ARG A 120 46.37 -22.77 -0.30
CA ARG A 120 46.60 -23.99 -1.07
C ARG A 120 46.36 -25.20 -0.15
N ARG A 121 45.49 -26.11 -0.58
CA ARG A 121 45.21 -27.35 0.15
C ARG A 121 46.05 -28.48 -0.39
N GLU A 122 46.63 -29.27 0.51
CA GLU A 122 47.32 -30.52 0.20
C GLU A 122 46.81 -31.58 1.20
N GLU A 123 46.04 -32.55 0.70
CA GLU A 123 45.37 -33.59 1.54
C GLU A 123 44.59 -32.99 2.71
N ASN A 124 45.04 -33.25 3.96
CA ASN A 124 44.45 -32.75 5.21
C ASN A 124 45.19 -31.47 5.75
N ARG A 125 46.01 -30.80 4.95
CA ARG A 125 46.70 -29.55 5.31
C ARG A 125 46.31 -28.39 4.43
N VAL A 126 46.26 -27.23 5.03
CA VAL A 126 46.09 -25.96 4.32
C VAL A 126 47.29 -25.05 4.53
N PHE A 127 47.75 -24.48 3.43
CA PHE A 127 48.84 -23.50 3.38
C PHE A 127 48.22 -22.11 3.22
N ILE A 128 48.38 -21.25 4.19
CA ILE A 128 47.90 -19.87 4.18
C ILE A 128 48.95 -19.00 3.49
N LEU A 129 48.60 -18.46 2.31
CA LEU A 129 49.54 -17.77 1.40
C LEU A 129 49.54 -16.25 1.62
N THR A 130 48.63 -15.70 2.41
CA THR A 130 48.51 -14.25 2.61
C THR A 130 48.02 -13.98 4.03
N THR A 131 48.66 -13.05 4.74
CA THR A 131 48.22 -12.61 6.06
C THR A 131 46.82 -12.01 6.00
N PRO A 132 45.83 -12.55 6.73
CA PRO A 132 44.51 -11.93 6.86
C PRO A 132 44.57 -10.74 7.82
N LYS A 133 43.49 -9.95 7.85
CA LYS A 133 43.24 -9.02 8.95
C LYS A 133 42.67 -9.75 10.15
N PRO A 134 42.85 -9.27 11.40
CA PRO A 134 42.13 -9.82 12.54
C PRO A 134 40.63 -9.83 12.30
N GLN A 135 39.95 -10.94 12.58
CA GLN A 135 38.52 -11.15 12.42
C GLN A 135 38.00 -10.96 10.98
N GLU A 136 38.91 -11.05 9.98
CA GLU A 136 38.56 -10.91 8.57
C GLU A 136 37.50 -11.95 8.20
N PHE A 137 36.46 -11.52 7.48
CA PHE A 137 35.32 -12.32 7.01
C PHE A 137 34.50 -13.02 8.11
N VAL A 138 34.61 -12.60 9.35
CA VAL A 138 33.68 -12.99 10.42
C VAL A 138 32.53 -12.00 10.45
N ARG A 139 31.30 -12.51 10.28
CA ARG A 139 30.08 -11.76 10.57
C ARG A 139 29.71 -12.00 12.03
N HIS A 140 29.87 -10.98 12.85
CA HIS A 140 29.59 -11.09 14.27
C HIS A 140 28.10 -11.20 14.55
N LYS A 141 27.76 -11.99 15.54
CA LYS A 141 26.41 -12.03 16.14
C LYS A 141 25.91 -10.61 16.40
N ALA A 142 24.64 -10.37 16.12
CA ALA A 142 23.99 -9.08 16.32
C ALA A 142 24.56 -7.89 15.52
N SER A 143 25.47 -8.11 14.54
CA SER A 143 26.07 -7.01 13.77
C SER A 143 25.08 -6.30 12.84
N PHE A 144 23.97 -6.93 12.45
CA PHE A 144 22.91 -6.31 11.62
C PHE A 144 21.81 -5.76 12.50
N TYR A 145 21.27 -6.54 13.44
CA TYR A 145 20.45 -6.04 14.52
C TYR A 145 20.59 -6.85 15.81
N GLN A 146 20.26 -6.19 16.94
CA GLN A 146 20.22 -6.80 18.27
C GLN A 146 18.79 -7.13 18.66
N ALA A 147 18.62 -8.19 19.41
CA ALA A 147 17.35 -8.51 20.07
C ALA A 147 16.86 -7.30 20.89
N GLY A 148 15.55 -7.02 20.81
CA GLY A 148 14.94 -5.88 21.46
C GLY A 148 14.96 -4.57 20.63
N THR A 149 15.70 -4.49 19.51
CA THR A 149 15.62 -3.32 18.61
C THR A 149 14.38 -3.40 17.72
N GLN A 150 13.82 -2.23 17.40
CA GLN A 150 12.69 -2.12 16.50
C GLN A 150 13.13 -2.45 15.07
N LEU A 151 12.47 -3.44 14.47
CA LEU A 151 12.67 -3.84 13.07
C LEU A 151 11.82 -2.99 12.12
N LEU A 152 10.53 -2.90 12.39
CA LEU A 152 9.55 -2.23 11.56
C LEU A 152 8.65 -1.33 12.42
N PRO A 153 8.38 -0.10 11.98
CA PRO A 153 7.43 0.79 12.66
C PRO A 153 5.98 0.38 12.35
N ALA A 154 5.03 0.77 13.20
CA ALA A 154 3.61 0.69 12.89
C ALA A 154 3.23 1.64 11.75
N GLY A 155 2.09 1.39 11.10
CA GLY A 155 1.52 2.24 10.06
C GLY A 155 2.16 2.09 8.68
N ILE A 156 3.03 1.12 8.47
CA ILE A 156 3.60 0.81 7.15
C ILE A 156 2.81 -0.29 6.45
N LYS A 157 2.79 -0.24 5.12
CA LYS A 157 2.30 -1.34 4.29
C LYS A 157 3.37 -2.41 4.18
N LEU A 158 3.01 -3.65 4.49
CA LEU A 158 3.90 -4.81 4.39
C LEU A 158 3.97 -5.29 2.93
N ASN A 159 5.17 -5.33 2.38
CA ASN A 159 5.47 -5.85 1.05
C ASN A 159 6.46 -7.02 1.18
N ALA A 160 6.93 -7.56 0.07
CA ALA A 160 7.83 -8.72 0.06
C ALA A 160 9.11 -8.50 0.90
N SER A 161 9.68 -7.30 0.92
CA SER A 161 10.87 -6.98 1.69
C SER A 161 10.62 -7.05 3.20
N GLU A 162 9.52 -6.47 3.67
CA GLU A 162 9.11 -6.51 5.08
C GLU A 162 8.78 -7.94 5.52
N ILE A 163 8.08 -8.70 4.66
CA ILE A 163 7.79 -10.12 4.92
C ILE A 163 9.09 -10.93 5.07
N ALA A 164 10.10 -10.69 4.22
CA ALA A 164 11.39 -11.37 4.33
C ALA A 164 12.13 -11.05 5.65
N VAL A 165 12.12 -9.77 6.05
CA VAL A 165 12.71 -9.32 7.34
C VAL A 165 12.00 -10.00 8.52
N LEU A 166 10.67 -10.01 8.51
CA LEU A 166 9.86 -10.63 9.57
C LEU A 166 10.04 -12.15 9.62
N ALA A 167 10.19 -12.81 8.47
CA ALA A 167 10.51 -14.23 8.41
C ALA A 167 11.89 -14.54 9.02
N ALA A 168 12.90 -13.75 8.66
CA ALA A 168 14.26 -13.89 9.22
C ALA A 168 14.30 -13.66 10.74
N ALA A 169 13.44 -12.76 11.23
CA ALA A 169 13.28 -12.48 12.66
C ALA A 169 12.37 -13.50 13.39
N GLN A 170 11.91 -14.57 12.73
CA GLN A 170 10.99 -15.57 13.26
C GLN A 170 9.70 -14.99 13.85
N CYS A 171 9.08 -14.05 13.13
CA CYS A 171 7.79 -13.45 13.47
C CYS A 171 6.65 -14.15 12.69
N PRO A 172 6.12 -15.30 13.14
CA PRO A 172 5.14 -16.08 12.38
C PRO A 172 3.74 -15.45 12.36
N LYS A 173 3.46 -14.56 13.30
CA LYS A 173 2.16 -13.87 13.45
C LYS A 173 2.37 -12.39 13.68
N LEU A 174 1.49 -11.58 13.11
CA LEU A 174 1.58 -10.12 13.13
C LEU A 174 0.24 -9.50 13.50
N SER A 175 0.29 -8.41 14.28
CA SER A 175 -0.88 -7.55 14.48
C SER A 175 -0.95 -6.54 13.34
N VAL A 176 -2.02 -6.61 12.57
CA VAL A 176 -2.28 -5.70 11.44
C VAL A 176 -3.62 -5.00 11.64
N TYR A 177 -3.79 -3.82 11.06
CA TYR A 177 -5.11 -3.21 11.03
C TYR A 177 -6.07 -4.09 10.23
N ARG A 178 -7.35 -4.17 10.66
CA ARG A 178 -8.40 -4.76 9.83
C ARG A 178 -8.54 -3.95 8.54
N ARG A 179 -9.12 -4.54 7.50
CA ARG A 179 -9.43 -3.80 6.28
C ARG A 179 -10.56 -2.79 6.54
N PRO A 180 -10.46 -1.52 6.07
CA PRO A 180 -11.60 -0.61 6.07
C PRO A 180 -12.77 -1.22 5.29
N ARG A 181 -13.98 -1.14 5.83
CA ARG A 181 -15.20 -1.60 5.16
C ARG A 181 -15.84 -0.45 4.40
N VAL A 182 -16.13 -0.67 3.12
CA VAL A 182 -16.70 0.34 2.23
C VAL A 182 -18.01 -0.18 1.63
N ALA A 183 -19.13 0.37 2.06
CA ALA A 183 -20.43 0.05 1.49
C ALA A 183 -20.63 0.83 0.18
N ILE A 184 -21.12 0.16 -0.85
CA ILE A 184 -21.28 0.72 -2.20
C ILE A 184 -22.69 0.42 -2.69
N PHE A 185 -23.40 1.44 -3.16
CA PHE A 185 -24.66 1.29 -3.88
C PHE A 185 -24.78 2.30 -5.02
N SER A 186 -25.56 1.96 -6.02
CA SER A 186 -25.94 2.87 -7.10
C SER A 186 -27.41 3.22 -7.01
N THR A 187 -27.79 4.44 -7.38
CA THR A 187 -29.21 4.84 -7.45
C THR A 187 -29.54 5.41 -8.81
N GLY A 188 -30.72 5.01 -9.32
CA GLY A 188 -31.25 5.38 -10.63
C GLY A 188 -32.24 4.33 -11.12
N ASP A 189 -33.44 4.77 -11.49
CA ASP A 189 -34.49 3.87 -12.01
C ASP A 189 -34.14 3.30 -13.39
N GLU A 190 -33.19 3.93 -14.12
CA GLU A 190 -32.68 3.47 -15.40
C GLU A 190 -31.64 2.34 -15.27
N LEU A 191 -31.13 2.08 -14.06
CA LEU A 191 -30.02 1.15 -13.86
C LEU A 191 -30.50 -0.31 -13.83
N VAL A 192 -29.71 -1.18 -14.47
CA VAL A 192 -29.88 -2.64 -14.41
C VAL A 192 -28.53 -3.31 -14.12
N THR A 193 -28.57 -4.53 -13.62
CA THR A 193 -27.37 -5.36 -13.38
C THR A 193 -26.79 -5.90 -14.68
N VAL A 194 -25.50 -6.31 -14.65
CA VAL A 194 -24.76 -6.75 -15.86
C VAL A 194 -25.30 -8.02 -16.51
N ASP A 195 -26.07 -8.81 -15.78
CA ASP A 195 -26.66 -10.09 -16.22
C ASP A 195 -28.08 -9.93 -16.79
N GLN A 196 -28.64 -8.73 -16.77
CA GLN A 196 -29.97 -8.44 -17.29
C GLN A 196 -29.90 -7.89 -18.73
N PRO A 197 -30.77 -8.34 -19.65
CA PRO A 197 -30.87 -7.77 -20.97
C PRO A 197 -31.39 -6.32 -20.91
N LEU A 198 -30.76 -5.43 -21.66
CA LEU A 198 -31.14 -4.02 -21.72
C LEU A 198 -32.50 -3.83 -22.43
N GLN A 199 -33.36 -3.03 -21.82
CA GLN A 199 -34.55 -2.47 -22.44
C GLN A 199 -34.31 -1.01 -22.84
N SER A 200 -35.19 -0.48 -23.68
CA SER A 200 -35.09 0.94 -24.10
C SER A 200 -35.14 1.87 -22.88
N GLY A 201 -34.17 2.79 -22.79
CA GLY A 201 -34.04 3.72 -21.66
C GLY A 201 -33.23 3.20 -20.48
N GLN A 202 -32.82 1.92 -20.47
CA GLN A 202 -31.98 1.37 -19.41
C GLN A 202 -30.51 1.43 -19.75
N ILE A 203 -29.68 1.49 -18.70
CA ILE A 203 -28.22 1.41 -18.76
C ILE A 203 -27.69 0.41 -17.71
N VAL A 204 -26.58 -0.26 -18.03
CA VAL A 204 -25.93 -1.15 -17.08
C VAL A 204 -25.21 -0.34 -16.00
N ASP A 205 -25.40 -0.67 -14.75
CA ASP A 205 -24.62 -0.13 -13.65
C ASP A 205 -23.16 -0.61 -13.72
N SER A 206 -22.30 0.19 -14.35
CA SER A 206 -20.86 -0.05 -14.41
C SER A 206 -20.11 0.54 -13.22
N ASN A 207 -20.68 1.54 -12.56
CA ASN A 207 -20.04 2.31 -11.50
C ASN A 207 -19.75 1.43 -10.27
N GLN A 208 -20.75 0.67 -9.81
CA GLN A 208 -20.62 -0.20 -8.65
C GLN A 208 -19.46 -1.19 -8.80
N TYR A 209 -19.31 -1.80 -9.98
CA TYR A 209 -18.21 -2.75 -10.24
C TYR A 209 -16.85 -2.06 -10.28
N ALA A 210 -16.75 -0.91 -10.93
CA ALA A 210 -15.51 -0.15 -11.00
C ALA A 210 -15.07 0.35 -9.62
N ILE A 211 -16.00 0.90 -8.83
CA ILE A 211 -15.74 1.35 -7.44
C ILE A 211 -15.31 0.16 -6.58
N ALA A 212 -15.99 -1.00 -6.65
CA ALA A 212 -15.65 -2.18 -5.88
C ALA A 212 -14.23 -2.70 -6.20
N ALA A 213 -13.84 -2.68 -7.48
CA ALA A 213 -12.49 -3.03 -7.90
C ALA A 213 -11.44 -2.07 -7.30
N LEU A 214 -11.67 -0.76 -7.38
CA LEU A 214 -10.77 0.26 -6.81
C LEU A 214 -10.68 0.18 -5.28
N VAL A 215 -11.79 -0.07 -4.60
CA VAL A 215 -11.83 -0.30 -3.14
C VAL A 215 -10.97 -1.51 -2.78
N LYS A 216 -11.12 -2.61 -3.49
CA LYS A 216 -10.32 -3.83 -3.27
C LYS A 216 -8.84 -3.58 -3.54
N GLU A 217 -8.50 -2.89 -4.62
CA GLU A 217 -7.12 -2.51 -4.96
C GLU A 217 -6.49 -1.60 -3.89
N SER A 218 -7.29 -0.71 -3.28
CA SER A 218 -6.83 0.14 -2.17
C SER A 218 -6.56 -0.61 -0.86
N GLY A 219 -6.83 -1.92 -0.80
CA GLY A 219 -6.67 -2.75 0.40
C GLY A 219 -7.87 -2.76 1.34
N ALA A 220 -9.00 -2.13 0.96
CA ALA A 220 -10.25 -2.13 1.70
C ALA A 220 -11.19 -3.27 1.29
N GLU A 221 -12.24 -3.50 2.06
CA GLU A 221 -13.27 -4.51 1.84
C GLU A 221 -14.53 -3.85 1.23
N PRO A 222 -14.89 -4.12 -0.05
CA PRO A 222 -16.13 -3.62 -0.64
C PRO A 222 -17.32 -4.44 -0.18
N ILE A 223 -18.38 -3.75 0.24
CA ILE A 223 -19.70 -4.32 0.59
C ILE A 223 -20.70 -3.80 -0.42
N LEU A 224 -21.10 -4.64 -1.39
CA LEU A 224 -22.04 -4.27 -2.44
C LEU A 224 -23.49 -4.36 -1.94
N LEU A 225 -24.21 -3.25 -1.97
CA LEU A 225 -25.63 -3.16 -1.59
C LEU A 225 -26.56 -3.15 -2.81
N GLY A 226 -25.98 -3.14 -4.04
CA GLY A 226 -26.75 -3.24 -5.29
C GLY A 226 -27.30 -1.90 -5.77
N ILE A 227 -28.30 -2.00 -6.67
CA ILE A 227 -29.00 -0.87 -7.25
C ILE A 227 -30.20 -0.55 -6.36
N VAL A 228 -30.33 0.70 -5.96
CA VAL A 228 -31.41 1.21 -5.13
C VAL A 228 -32.29 2.12 -5.98
N LYS A 229 -33.59 1.91 -5.92
CA LYS A 229 -34.54 2.78 -6.63
C LYS A 229 -34.54 4.18 -6.04
N ASP A 230 -34.89 5.18 -6.87
CA ASP A 230 -35.01 6.59 -6.48
C ASP A 230 -36.26 6.84 -5.62
N ASP A 231 -36.47 5.98 -4.63
CA ASP A 231 -37.55 6.06 -3.64
C ASP A 231 -37.00 6.46 -2.27
N PRO A 232 -37.48 7.57 -1.68
CA PRO A 232 -36.93 8.12 -0.44
C PRO A 232 -36.89 7.13 0.73
N VAL A 233 -37.91 6.30 0.87
CA VAL A 233 -38.01 5.33 1.99
C VAL A 233 -37.01 4.21 1.83
N THR A 234 -36.83 3.70 0.62
CA THR A 234 -35.85 2.66 0.32
C THR A 234 -34.41 3.20 0.47
N LEU A 235 -34.12 4.40 -0.05
CA LEU A 235 -32.85 5.08 0.08
C LEU A 235 -32.47 5.33 1.55
N GLU A 236 -33.41 5.84 2.36
CA GLU A 236 -33.19 6.06 3.80
C GLU A 236 -32.79 4.77 4.51
N ARG A 237 -33.53 3.67 4.25
CA ARG A 237 -33.23 2.36 4.84
C ARG A 237 -31.86 1.82 4.42
N VAL A 238 -31.49 1.95 3.12
CA VAL A 238 -30.21 1.46 2.61
C VAL A 238 -29.06 2.31 3.15
N ILE A 239 -29.18 3.63 3.19
CA ILE A 239 -28.16 4.52 3.75
C ILE A 239 -27.97 4.24 5.24
N ALA A 240 -29.04 4.12 6.02
CA ALA A 240 -28.97 3.78 7.45
C ALA A 240 -28.29 2.42 7.67
N HIS A 241 -28.60 1.42 6.85
CA HIS A 241 -27.93 0.12 6.89
C HIS A 241 -26.45 0.23 6.53
N ALA A 242 -26.09 0.92 5.44
CA ALA A 242 -24.71 1.12 5.00
C ALA A 242 -23.86 1.79 6.08
N VAL A 243 -24.37 2.83 6.71
CA VAL A 243 -23.75 3.57 7.82
C VAL A 243 -23.50 2.68 9.05
N ALA A 244 -24.40 1.71 9.30
CA ALA A 244 -24.26 0.80 10.44
C ALA A 244 -23.20 -0.29 10.25
N ILE A 245 -22.83 -0.63 9.01
CA ILE A 245 -21.95 -1.78 8.70
C ILE A 245 -20.60 -1.40 8.12
N ALA A 246 -20.39 -0.15 7.68
CA ALA A 246 -19.20 0.27 6.96
C ALA A 246 -18.57 1.54 7.54
N ASP A 247 -17.26 1.67 7.37
CA ASP A 247 -16.48 2.85 7.78
C ASP A 247 -16.64 3.99 6.76
N ILE A 248 -16.83 3.64 5.49
CA ILE A 248 -17.11 4.57 4.38
C ILE A 248 -18.32 4.07 3.61
N VAL A 249 -19.19 5.00 3.21
CA VAL A 249 -20.32 4.73 2.33
C VAL A 249 -20.12 5.50 1.03
N LEU A 250 -20.22 4.80 -0.10
CA LEU A 250 -20.13 5.37 -1.44
C LEU A 250 -21.46 5.15 -2.17
N SER A 251 -22.13 6.22 -2.54
CA SER A 251 -23.26 6.14 -3.49
C SER A 251 -22.84 6.68 -4.86
N SER A 252 -23.37 6.12 -5.93
CA SER A 252 -23.21 6.61 -7.31
C SER A 252 -24.58 6.92 -7.89
N GLY A 253 -24.74 8.14 -8.43
CA GLY A 253 -26.03 8.67 -8.85
C GLY A 253 -26.76 9.44 -7.75
N GLY A 254 -27.93 9.98 -8.04
CA GLY A 254 -28.78 10.71 -7.06
C GLY A 254 -28.22 12.05 -6.55
N VAL A 255 -27.09 12.52 -7.08
CA VAL A 255 -26.42 13.79 -6.67
C VAL A 255 -26.45 14.83 -7.80
N SER A 256 -27.56 14.93 -8.52
CA SER A 256 -27.73 15.93 -9.59
C SER A 256 -28.13 17.28 -8.99
N VAL A 257 -27.72 18.39 -9.62
CA VAL A 257 -28.10 19.76 -9.23
C VAL A 257 -29.58 20.11 -9.59
N GLY A 258 -30.47 19.14 -9.63
CA GLY A 258 -31.89 19.27 -9.98
C GLY A 258 -32.84 19.12 -8.79
N ASP A 259 -34.13 19.36 -9.03
CA ASP A 259 -35.22 19.34 -8.03
C ASP A 259 -35.47 17.96 -7.37
N TYR A 260 -34.74 16.91 -7.78
CA TYR A 260 -34.85 15.51 -7.32
C TYR A 260 -33.69 15.06 -6.46
N ASP A 261 -32.96 15.99 -5.81
CA ASP A 261 -31.82 15.60 -4.94
C ASP A 261 -32.34 15.11 -3.58
N TYR A 262 -32.93 13.90 -3.59
CA TYR A 262 -33.45 13.27 -2.37
C TYR A 262 -32.32 12.82 -1.44
N VAL A 263 -31.14 12.50 -1.96
CA VAL A 263 -30.03 11.93 -1.18
C VAL A 263 -29.57 12.91 -0.11
N ASP A 264 -29.32 14.17 -0.45
CA ASP A 264 -28.89 15.19 0.53
C ASP A 264 -29.93 15.37 1.65
N LYS A 265 -31.22 15.39 1.33
CA LYS A 265 -32.30 15.50 2.31
C LYS A 265 -32.37 14.27 3.22
N ILE A 266 -32.16 13.08 2.67
CA ILE A 266 -32.17 11.82 3.40
C ILE A 266 -31.01 11.74 4.38
N ILE A 267 -29.77 12.08 3.94
CA ILE A 267 -28.62 12.05 4.85
C ILE A 267 -28.75 13.08 5.96
N GLU A 268 -29.38 14.25 5.69
CA GLU A 268 -29.72 15.25 6.73
C GLU A 268 -30.79 14.72 7.71
N SER A 269 -31.85 14.01 7.23
CA SER A 269 -32.85 13.40 8.11
C SER A 269 -32.23 12.37 9.05
N LEU A 270 -31.20 11.66 8.58
CA LEU A 270 -30.38 10.73 9.35
C LEU A 270 -29.34 11.44 10.26
N LYS A 271 -29.47 12.77 10.44
CA LYS A 271 -28.60 13.62 11.28
C LYS A 271 -27.14 13.70 10.82
N ALA A 272 -26.88 13.43 9.55
CA ALA A 272 -25.54 13.66 9.00
C ALA A 272 -25.23 15.15 8.89
N LYS A 273 -23.94 15.47 9.07
CA LYS A 273 -23.41 16.80 8.79
C LYS A 273 -22.78 16.80 7.40
N ILE A 274 -23.37 17.55 6.46
CA ILE A 274 -22.80 17.74 5.13
C ILE A 274 -21.70 18.79 5.21
N HIS A 275 -20.51 18.45 4.69
CA HIS A 275 -19.33 19.31 4.66
C HIS A 275 -19.05 19.86 3.25
N ILE A 276 -19.34 19.07 2.22
CA ILE A 276 -19.16 19.44 0.82
C ILE A 276 -20.41 19.04 0.05
N ARG A 277 -20.90 19.92 -0.87
CA ARG A 277 -22.01 19.64 -1.80
C ARG A 277 -21.57 19.68 -3.25
N SER A 278 -20.47 20.37 -3.56
CA SER A 278 -19.90 20.42 -4.91
C SER A 278 -18.48 20.95 -4.90
N VAL A 279 -17.67 20.51 -5.88
CA VAL A 279 -16.25 20.87 -6.04
C VAL A 279 -16.00 21.53 -7.39
N GLU A 280 -15.05 22.48 -7.45
CA GLU A 280 -14.65 23.20 -8.67
C GLU A 280 -13.77 22.32 -9.57
N MET A 281 -14.27 21.15 -9.98
CA MET A 281 -13.55 20.21 -10.83
C MET A 281 -14.34 19.79 -12.08
N ARG A 282 -13.65 19.26 -13.08
CA ARG A 282 -14.21 18.67 -14.30
C ARG A 282 -13.39 17.45 -14.74
N PRO A 283 -14.04 16.25 -14.89
CA PRO A 283 -15.40 15.93 -14.46
C PRO A 283 -15.49 15.82 -12.93
N GLY A 284 -16.69 15.70 -12.37
CA GLY A 284 -16.88 15.44 -10.93
C GLY A 284 -17.35 16.64 -10.10
N LYS A 285 -17.97 17.68 -10.73
CA LYS A 285 -18.54 18.82 -9.98
C LYS A 285 -19.49 18.38 -8.85
N PRO A 286 -20.49 17.49 -9.07
CA PRO A 286 -21.29 16.96 -7.99
C PRO A 286 -20.43 16.04 -7.11
N LEU A 287 -20.31 16.38 -5.84
CA LEU A 287 -19.69 15.54 -4.83
C LEU A 287 -20.25 15.94 -3.47
N THR A 288 -21.05 15.08 -2.86
CA THR A 288 -21.51 15.28 -1.51
C THR A 288 -20.58 14.54 -0.55
N VAL A 289 -20.08 15.22 0.48
CA VAL A 289 -19.29 14.61 1.57
C VAL A 289 -19.96 14.94 2.89
N ALA A 290 -20.26 13.90 3.67
CA ALA A 290 -20.91 14.04 4.96
C ALA A 290 -20.33 13.07 6.00
N THR A 291 -20.53 13.40 7.29
CA THR A 291 -20.24 12.52 8.42
C THR A 291 -21.52 12.25 9.21
N PHE A 292 -21.68 11.00 9.64
CA PHE A 292 -22.78 10.60 10.51
C PHE A 292 -22.36 10.63 11.98
N PRO A 293 -23.29 10.88 12.93
CA PRO A 293 -22.97 10.74 14.34
C PRO A 293 -22.60 9.29 14.66
N ASN A 294 -21.77 9.07 15.69
CA ASN A 294 -21.37 7.73 16.13
C ASN A 294 -22.60 6.83 16.34
N THR A 295 -22.50 5.61 15.82
CA THR A 295 -23.61 4.62 15.75
C THR A 295 -24.14 4.15 17.09
N ASP A 296 -23.47 4.39 18.21
CA ASP A 296 -24.04 4.14 19.57
C ASP A 296 -25.36 4.87 19.82
N ALA A 297 -25.62 5.95 19.07
CA ALA A 297 -26.88 6.70 19.14
C ALA A 297 -27.98 6.11 18.21
N ILE A 298 -27.60 5.39 17.17
CA ILE A 298 -28.55 4.83 16.13
C ILE A 298 -28.95 3.40 16.48
N ASN A 299 -28.08 2.58 17.10
CA ASN A 299 -28.32 1.17 17.41
C ASN A 299 -29.27 0.90 18.60
N ARG A 300 -29.87 1.91 19.22
CA ARG A 300 -30.92 1.70 20.24
C ARG A 300 -32.27 1.19 19.68
N VAL A 301 -32.36 0.98 18.38
CA VAL A 301 -33.64 0.62 17.71
C VAL A 301 -33.68 -0.80 17.12
N SER A 302 -32.58 -1.54 17.02
CA SER A 302 -32.67 -2.92 16.51
C SER A 302 -31.79 -3.92 17.26
N THR A 303 -32.47 -4.96 17.73
CA THR A 303 -32.01 -6.10 18.52
C THR A 303 -31.02 -7.03 17.79
N ASN A 304 -30.09 -7.58 18.61
CA ASN A 304 -29.40 -8.87 18.41
C ASN A 304 -28.61 -9.12 17.14
N SER A 305 -27.45 -8.47 16.98
CA SER A 305 -26.31 -9.11 16.35
C SER A 305 -25.02 -8.56 16.95
N ARG A 306 -24.03 -9.43 17.23
CA ARG A 306 -22.66 -9.08 17.58
C ARG A 306 -21.99 -8.43 16.37
N SER A 307 -22.40 -7.22 16.02
CA SER A 307 -21.70 -6.36 15.06
C SER A 307 -20.56 -5.68 15.82
N ALA A 308 -19.34 -5.83 15.33
CA ALA A 308 -18.21 -5.05 15.82
C ALA A 308 -18.60 -3.57 15.73
N THR A 309 -18.67 -2.89 16.86
CA THR A 309 -19.08 -1.48 16.97
C THR A 309 -18.10 -0.64 16.15
N LEU A 310 -18.60 0.08 15.15
CA LEU A 310 -17.79 1.05 14.42
C LEU A 310 -17.43 2.18 15.38
N THR A 311 -16.15 2.46 15.53
CA THR A 311 -15.62 3.37 16.54
C THR A 311 -15.50 4.81 16.07
N ALA A 312 -15.48 5.01 14.74
CA ALA A 312 -15.44 6.33 14.10
C ALA A 312 -16.80 6.68 13.46
N SER A 313 -17.05 7.97 13.29
CA SER A 313 -18.21 8.45 12.51
C SER A 313 -18.04 8.04 11.05
N PRO A 314 -18.98 7.25 10.48
CA PRO A 314 -18.87 6.84 9.08
C PRO A 314 -18.81 8.04 8.14
N LEU A 315 -17.96 7.95 7.12
CA LEU A 315 -17.77 8.99 6.11
C LEU A 315 -18.60 8.61 4.87
N TYR A 316 -19.41 9.54 4.40
CA TYR A 316 -20.23 9.37 3.22
C TYR A 316 -19.70 10.18 2.04
N PHE A 317 -19.66 9.56 0.86
CA PHE A 317 -19.41 10.20 -0.42
C PHE A 317 -20.54 9.92 -1.38
N GLY A 318 -21.29 10.95 -1.75
CA GLY A 318 -22.22 10.93 -2.89
C GLY A 318 -21.43 11.27 -4.16
N LEU A 319 -21.14 10.25 -4.96
CA LEU A 319 -20.37 10.37 -6.19
C LEU A 319 -21.29 10.71 -7.39
N PRO A 320 -20.74 11.34 -8.46
CA PRO A 320 -21.49 11.58 -9.69
C PRO A 320 -22.08 10.30 -10.28
N GLY A 321 -23.14 10.40 -11.11
CA GLY A 321 -23.68 9.27 -11.88
C GLY A 321 -22.82 8.92 -13.11
N ASN A 322 -22.17 9.91 -13.74
CA ASN A 322 -21.36 9.68 -14.95
C ASN A 322 -20.09 8.87 -14.66
N PRO A 323 -19.82 7.75 -15.35
CA PRO A 323 -18.76 6.80 -15.03
C PRO A 323 -17.35 7.41 -14.93
N ALA A 324 -16.94 8.22 -15.91
CA ALA A 324 -15.62 8.85 -15.85
C ALA A 324 -15.50 9.83 -14.66
N ALA A 325 -16.58 10.52 -14.32
CA ALA A 325 -16.60 11.42 -13.18
C ALA A 325 -16.47 10.65 -11.85
N VAL A 326 -17.11 9.50 -11.74
CA VAL A 326 -17.00 8.59 -10.58
C VAL A 326 -15.55 8.22 -10.35
N LEU A 327 -14.85 7.70 -11.38
CA LEU A 327 -13.48 7.22 -11.24
C LEU A 327 -12.51 8.36 -10.92
N VAL A 328 -12.61 9.51 -11.61
CA VAL A 328 -11.77 10.66 -11.32
C VAL A 328 -11.97 11.16 -9.88
N THR A 329 -13.23 11.23 -9.42
CA THR A 329 -13.56 11.64 -8.05
C THR A 329 -13.04 10.64 -7.03
N PHE A 330 -13.14 9.33 -7.33
CA PHE A 330 -12.60 8.27 -6.47
C PHE A 330 -11.08 8.43 -6.31
N TRP A 331 -10.34 8.47 -7.39
CA TRP A 331 -8.87 8.60 -7.34
C TRP A 331 -8.43 9.88 -6.62
N ARG A 332 -9.17 10.96 -6.83
CA ARG A 332 -8.79 12.27 -6.27
C ARG A 332 -9.10 12.42 -4.80
N PHE A 333 -10.20 11.83 -4.29
CA PHE A 333 -10.68 12.07 -2.94
C PHE A 333 -10.91 10.82 -2.11
N VAL A 334 -11.54 9.78 -2.69
CA VAL A 334 -11.92 8.58 -1.92
C VAL A 334 -10.70 7.72 -1.62
N LEU A 335 -9.83 7.50 -2.60
CA LEU A 335 -8.61 6.69 -2.43
C LEU A 335 -7.69 7.22 -1.32
N PRO A 336 -7.36 8.53 -1.26
CA PRO A 336 -6.60 9.09 -0.13
C PRO A 336 -7.30 8.91 1.21
N ALA A 337 -8.62 9.06 1.25
CA ALA A 337 -9.41 8.86 2.46
C ALA A 337 -9.35 7.40 2.95
N ILE A 338 -9.49 6.42 2.06
CA ILE A 338 -9.35 4.99 2.39
C ILE A 338 -7.94 4.68 2.91
N LYS A 339 -6.90 5.18 2.23
CA LYS A 339 -5.51 4.98 2.63
C LYS A 339 -5.26 5.54 4.04
N LYS A 340 -5.68 6.78 4.30
CA LYS A 340 -5.54 7.39 5.63
C LYS A 340 -6.31 6.62 6.69
N LEU A 341 -7.55 6.22 6.39
CA LEU A 341 -8.39 5.42 7.29
C LEU A 341 -7.74 4.08 7.66
N SER A 342 -7.04 3.44 6.71
CA SER A 342 -6.40 2.12 6.93
C SER A 342 -5.26 2.12 7.95
N GLY A 343 -4.87 3.28 8.50
CA GLY A 343 -3.81 3.41 9.48
C GLY A 343 -2.41 3.61 8.87
N ILE A 344 -2.32 3.83 7.56
CA ILE A 344 -1.05 4.24 6.92
C ILE A 344 -0.64 5.61 7.48
N THR A 345 0.60 5.71 7.97
CA THR A 345 1.13 6.96 8.55
C THR A 345 1.60 7.94 7.49
N GLU A 346 2.09 7.45 6.34
CA GLU A 346 2.65 8.25 5.25
C GLU A 346 2.21 7.72 3.89
N GLY A 347 2.28 8.56 2.84
CA GLY A 347 2.01 8.13 1.46
C GLY A 347 0.52 7.91 1.11
N TRP A 348 -0.39 8.42 1.91
CA TRP A 348 -1.83 8.39 1.61
C TRP A 348 -2.28 9.54 0.70
N GLU A 349 -1.48 10.60 0.56
CA GLU A 349 -1.80 11.73 -0.32
C GLU A 349 -1.70 11.34 -1.80
N PRO A 350 -2.45 12.03 -2.69
CA PRO A 350 -2.32 11.85 -4.13
C PRO A 350 -0.92 12.22 -4.61
N VAL A 351 -0.33 11.38 -5.44
CA VAL A 351 1.01 11.62 -6.01
C VAL A 351 0.88 12.38 -7.33
N PHE A 352 1.50 13.56 -7.39
CA PHE A 352 1.56 14.39 -8.59
C PHE A 352 2.97 14.41 -9.16
N LEU A 353 3.08 14.18 -10.47
CA LEU A 353 4.32 14.28 -11.22
C LEU A 353 4.25 15.47 -12.17
N LYS A 354 5.39 16.12 -12.42
CA LYS A 354 5.57 17.09 -13.48
C LYS A 354 6.21 16.39 -14.67
N VAL A 355 5.52 16.37 -15.78
CA VAL A 355 5.91 15.63 -16.98
C VAL A 355 5.66 16.47 -18.23
N ARG A 356 6.20 16.07 -19.38
CA ARG A 356 5.87 16.72 -20.66
C ARG A 356 4.58 16.14 -21.23
N SER A 357 3.74 17.00 -21.82
CA SER A 357 2.58 16.55 -22.57
C SER A 357 3.00 16.18 -23.99
N HIS A 358 2.67 14.97 -24.44
CA HIS A 358 2.83 14.60 -25.84
C HIS A 358 1.78 15.29 -26.73
N ASP A 359 0.57 15.43 -26.20
CA ASP A 359 -0.59 15.96 -26.92
C ASP A 359 -0.96 17.36 -26.46
N GLU A 360 -1.73 18.05 -27.32
CA GLU A 360 -2.42 19.28 -26.94
C GLU A 360 -3.54 18.96 -25.93
N LEU A 361 -3.55 19.66 -24.78
CA LEU A 361 -4.57 19.52 -23.76
C LEU A 361 -5.38 20.81 -23.65
N ARG A 362 -6.71 20.68 -23.66
CA ARG A 362 -7.64 21.82 -23.59
C ARG A 362 -8.61 21.71 -22.44
N SER A 363 -8.93 22.87 -21.86
CA SER A 363 -10.00 23.04 -20.86
C SER A 363 -10.82 24.31 -21.15
N ASP A 364 -11.92 24.49 -20.43
CA ASP A 364 -12.68 25.74 -20.45
C ASP A 364 -12.11 26.81 -19.49
N GLY A 365 -11.08 26.45 -18.70
CA GLY A 365 -10.44 27.32 -17.72
C GLY A 365 -11.29 27.67 -16.49
N LYS A 366 -12.56 27.27 -16.46
CA LYS A 366 -13.49 27.63 -15.36
C LYS A 366 -13.33 26.78 -14.11
N ARG A 367 -12.83 25.57 -14.27
CA ARG A 367 -12.67 24.57 -13.20
C ARG A 367 -11.39 23.79 -13.41
N GLU A 368 -10.81 23.28 -12.34
CA GLU A 368 -9.69 22.34 -12.43
C GLU A 368 -10.13 21.12 -13.25
N THR A 369 -9.44 20.86 -14.36
CA THR A 369 -9.87 19.87 -15.37
C THR A 369 -8.91 18.70 -15.38
N TYR A 370 -9.47 17.49 -15.32
CA TYR A 370 -8.76 16.22 -15.38
C TYR A 370 -8.97 15.56 -16.73
N LEU A 371 -7.87 15.26 -17.42
CA LEU A 371 -7.87 14.55 -18.70
C LEU A 371 -7.14 13.22 -18.50
N TRP A 372 -7.81 12.11 -18.77
CA TRP A 372 -7.23 10.79 -18.61
C TRP A 372 -6.33 10.38 -19.77
N GLY A 373 -5.33 9.59 -19.47
CA GLY A 373 -4.32 9.15 -20.42
C GLY A 373 -3.31 8.20 -19.79
N LYS A 374 -2.16 8.12 -20.43
CA LYS A 374 -1.06 7.24 -20.01
C LYS A 374 0.23 8.02 -19.79
N LEU A 375 0.94 7.64 -18.76
CA LEU A 375 2.36 7.96 -18.60
C LEU A 375 3.19 6.91 -19.32
N HIS A 376 4.09 7.37 -20.17
CA HIS A 376 5.12 6.58 -20.83
C HIS A 376 6.49 7.05 -20.38
N LEU A 377 7.39 6.12 -20.10
CA LEU A 377 8.79 6.42 -19.85
C LEU A 377 9.52 6.31 -21.19
N ILE A 378 9.95 7.46 -21.74
CA ILE A 378 10.64 7.56 -23.03
C ILE A 378 12.00 8.20 -22.77
N ASP A 379 13.08 7.53 -23.11
CA ASP A 379 14.46 7.98 -22.90
C ASP A 379 14.75 8.52 -21.49
N GLY A 380 14.18 7.87 -20.47
CA GLY A 380 14.36 8.24 -19.07
C GLY A 380 13.48 9.41 -18.60
N VAL A 381 12.60 9.95 -19.43
CA VAL A 381 11.67 11.04 -19.10
C VAL A 381 10.23 10.55 -19.21
N TYR A 382 9.40 10.90 -18.22
CA TYR A 382 7.97 10.62 -18.33
C TYR A 382 7.28 11.63 -19.27
N GLU A 383 6.48 11.07 -20.19
CA GLU A 383 5.58 11.83 -21.06
C GLU A 383 4.13 11.40 -20.83
N PHE A 384 3.21 12.38 -20.83
CA PHE A 384 1.77 12.13 -20.75
C PHE A 384 1.16 12.09 -22.15
N HIS A 385 0.54 10.97 -22.48
CA HIS A 385 -0.23 10.77 -23.71
C HIS A 385 -1.71 10.74 -23.38
N LYS A 386 -2.46 11.67 -23.95
CA LYS A 386 -3.91 11.76 -23.75
C LYS A 386 -4.61 10.55 -24.37
N ALA A 387 -5.58 9.94 -23.67
CA ALA A 387 -6.40 8.89 -24.24
C ALA A 387 -7.16 9.38 -25.47
N GLY A 388 -7.21 8.57 -26.52
CA GLY A 388 -7.93 8.89 -27.76
C GLY A 388 -9.44 9.01 -27.56
N GLY A 389 -10.12 9.62 -28.56
CA GLY A 389 -11.56 9.74 -28.57
C GLY A 389 -12.12 10.86 -27.68
N SER A 390 -13.39 10.74 -27.29
CA SER A 390 -14.09 11.76 -26.50
C SER A 390 -13.76 11.70 -25.02
N HIS A 391 -13.43 12.84 -24.42
CA HIS A 391 -13.28 13.03 -22.97
C HIS A 391 -14.60 13.47 -22.30
N SER A 392 -15.74 13.03 -22.83
CA SER A 392 -17.04 13.18 -22.17
C SER A 392 -17.10 12.35 -20.90
N SER A 393 -17.67 12.90 -19.83
CA SER A 393 -17.78 12.22 -18.54
C SER A 393 -18.62 10.92 -18.57
N GLY A 394 -19.47 10.76 -19.59
CA GLY A 394 -20.23 9.54 -19.86
C GLY A 394 -19.48 8.48 -20.67
N ASN A 395 -18.30 8.79 -21.21
CA ASN A 395 -17.53 7.84 -22.03
C ASN A 395 -16.57 7.04 -21.18
N LEU A 396 -16.93 5.80 -20.90
CA LEU A 396 -16.16 4.87 -20.10
C LEU A 396 -15.03 4.18 -20.89
N ILE A 397 -15.23 4.00 -22.22
CA ILE A 397 -14.34 3.17 -23.04
C ILE A 397 -12.89 3.70 -23.05
N ASN A 398 -12.73 5.02 -23.11
CA ASN A 398 -11.42 5.66 -23.17
C ASN A 398 -10.68 5.69 -21.83
N LEU A 399 -11.33 5.29 -20.73
CA LEU A 399 -10.70 5.13 -19.42
C LEU A 399 -9.94 3.81 -19.29
N ALA A 400 -10.22 2.84 -20.17
CA ALA A 400 -9.49 1.59 -20.17
C ALA A 400 -7.99 1.84 -20.37
N GLN A 401 -7.16 1.18 -19.56
CA GLN A 401 -5.69 1.32 -19.55
C GLN A 401 -5.16 2.72 -19.14
N THR A 402 -5.99 3.60 -18.57
CA THR A 402 -5.54 4.87 -17.98
C THR A 402 -4.72 4.58 -16.74
N ASN A 403 -3.51 5.17 -16.65
CA ASN A 403 -2.67 5.11 -15.45
C ASN A 403 -2.36 6.51 -14.88
N ALA A 404 -2.88 7.57 -15.52
CA ALA A 404 -2.61 8.93 -15.14
C ALA A 404 -3.72 9.91 -15.57
N LEU A 405 -3.86 11.01 -14.83
CA LEU A 405 -4.75 12.12 -15.16
C LEU A 405 -3.94 13.40 -15.25
N ALA A 406 -3.89 14.02 -16.44
CA ALA A 406 -3.35 15.36 -16.58
C ALA A 406 -4.28 16.39 -15.93
N VAL A 407 -3.70 17.35 -15.22
CA VAL A 407 -4.43 18.37 -14.47
C VAL A 407 -4.19 19.75 -15.08
N LEU A 408 -5.27 20.37 -15.54
CA LEU A 408 -5.26 21.75 -15.99
C LEU A 408 -5.90 22.60 -14.88
N PRO A 409 -5.12 23.47 -14.22
CA PRO A 409 -5.64 24.31 -13.14
C PRO A 409 -6.66 25.35 -13.66
N VAL A 410 -7.41 25.94 -12.74
CA VAL A 410 -8.32 27.05 -13.06
C VAL A 410 -7.54 28.17 -13.76
N GLY A 411 -8.11 28.74 -14.82
CA GLY A 411 -7.49 29.75 -15.66
C GLY A 411 -6.63 29.22 -16.81
N LYS A 412 -6.15 27.96 -16.74
CA LYS A 412 -5.36 27.38 -17.83
C LYS A 412 -6.27 26.69 -18.85
N THR A 413 -6.34 27.26 -20.07
CA THR A 413 -7.22 26.76 -21.14
C THR A 413 -6.51 25.84 -22.12
N LEU A 414 -5.17 25.93 -22.21
CA LEU A 414 -4.34 25.21 -23.17
C LEU A 414 -3.01 24.82 -22.56
N ILE A 415 -2.59 23.58 -22.81
CA ILE A 415 -1.20 23.10 -22.66
C ILE A 415 -0.81 22.57 -24.05
N SER A 416 0.28 23.11 -24.60
CA SER A 416 0.80 22.71 -25.91
C SER A 416 1.62 21.41 -25.82
N PRO A 417 1.80 20.71 -26.96
CA PRO A 417 2.74 19.57 -26.98
C PRO A 417 4.13 19.99 -26.49
N GLN A 418 4.78 19.11 -25.72
CA GLN A 418 6.08 19.33 -25.06
C GLN A 418 6.08 20.37 -23.92
N GLU A 419 4.96 21.03 -23.63
CA GLU A 419 4.80 21.86 -22.43
C GLU A 419 4.67 20.99 -21.18
N GLU A 420 5.17 21.49 -20.04
CA GLU A 420 5.06 20.81 -18.74
C GLU A 420 3.60 20.76 -18.27
N VAL A 421 3.17 19.61 -17.81
CA VAL A 421 1.86 19.37 -17.20
C VAL A 421 1.99 18.63 -15.89
N GLN A 422 1.17 19.00 -14.92
CA GLN A 422 1.01 18.23 -13.68
C GLN A 422 0.09 17.05 -13.94
N VAL A 423 0.49 15.86 -13.50
CA VAL A 423 -0.24 14.61 -13.69
C VAL A 423 -0.44 13.89 -12.38
N LEU A 424 -1.69 13.55 -12.05
CA LEU A 424 -2.01 12.65 -10.97
C LEU A 424 -1.72 11.21 -11.39
N GLN A 425 -0.80 10.56 -10.71
CA GLN A 425 -0.47 9.15 -10.92
C GLN A 425 -1.53 8.27 -10.24
N LEU A 426 -2.08 7.28 -10.97
CA LEU A 426 -3.18 6.42 -10.49
C LEU A 426 -2.70 5.08 -9.96
N SER A 427 -1.63 4.54 -10.51
CA SER A 427 -1.02 3.28 -10.09
C SER A 427 0.50 3.42 -10.05
N ASN A 428 1.12 2.75 -9.12
CA ASN A 428 2.57 2.50 -9.18
C ASN A 428 2.77 1.36 -10.19
N SER A 429 2.96 1.72 -11.45
CA SER A 429 3.36 0.76 -12.50
C SER A 429 4.86 0.63 -12.52
#